data_fde1f546e31afa5553846aa24c05adf1
#
_entry.id   fde1f546e31afa5553846aa24c05adf1
#
_cell.length_a   1.000
_cell.length_b   1.000
_cell.length_c   1.000
_cell.angle_alpha   90.00
_cell.angle_beta   90.00
_cell.angle_gamma   90.00
#
_symmetry.space_group_name_H-M   'P 1'
#
loop_
_entity.id
_entity.type
_entity.pdbx_description
1 polymer ?
#
loop_
_entity_poly.entity_id
_entity_poly.type
_entity_poly.pdbx_seq_one_letter_code
_entity_poly.pdbx_strand_id
1 'polypeptide(L)'
;MIISLAKLKKIVERLKRQNKIIVFTNGCFDIIHKGHIKLLKKAKSLGDVVIVGLNTDASVKKIKGKNRPVNSELDRAEVLDSIRFVDYIVFFNELTPYKLITELKPHIVVKGGDYKKKEIVGWGIVPKVVRVKLVKGRSTTNLIRKIQKL
;
A
#
# COMPACT_ATOMS: atom_id res chain seq x y z
N MET A 1 -7.30 8.43 -6.52
CA MET A 1 -8.10 7.94 -7.68
C MET A 1 -7.92 6.44 -7.84
N ILE A 2 -9.02 5.69 -7.84
CA ILE A 2 -9.01 4.24 -8.08
C ILE A 2 -8.91 4.00 -9.59
N ILE A 3 -7.96 3.16 -10.04
CA ILE A 3 -7.63 3.02 -11.45
C ILE A 3 -7.19 1.59 -11.80
N SER A 4 -7.45 1.16 -13.04
CA SER A 4 -6.94 -0.13 -13.53
C SER A 4 -5.43 -0.09 -13.78
N LEU A 5 -4.77 -1.25 -13.66
CA LEU A 5 -3.33 -1.36 -13.88
C LEU A 5 -2.91 -0.88 -15.28
N ALA A 6 -3.70 -1.20 -16.30
CA ALA A 6 -3.41 -0.79 -17.68
C ALA A 6 -3.38 0.74 -17.85
N LYS A 7 -4.35 1.45 -17.25
CA LYS A 7 -4.37 2.92 -17.26
C LYS A 7 -3.24 3.49 -16.40
N LEU A 8 -2.99 2.90 -15.23
CA LEU A 8 -1.93 3.34 -14.31
C LEU A 8 -0.54 3.25 -14.97
N LYS A 9 -0.26 2.19 -15.72
CA LYS A 9 1.02 2.05 -16.45
C LYS A 9 1.27 3.24 -17.40
N LYS A 10 0.28 3.63 -18.20
CA LYS A 10 0.37 4.80 -19.09
C LYS A 10 0.62 6.09 -18.33
N ILE A 11 -0.03 6.26 -17.20
CA ILE A 11 0.17 7.44 -16.32
C ILE A 11 1.59 7.43 -15.74
N VAL A 12 2.07 6.30 -15.24
CA VAL A 12 3.42 6.15 -14.68
C VAL A 12 4.48 6.48 -15.71
N GLU A 13 4.36 5.99 -16.95
CA GLU A 13 5.27 6.31 -18.03
C GLU A 13 5.31 7.82 -18.34
N ARG A 14 4.13 8.47 -18.39
CA ARG A 14 4.06 9.93 -18.58
C ARG A 14 4.72 10.69 -17.43
N LEU A 15 4.44 10.29 -16.19
CA LEU A 15 5.02 10.93 -15.01
C LEU A 15 6.55 10.80 -14.97
N LYS A 16 7.08 9.64 -15.36
CA LYS A 16 8.53 9.42 -15.48
C LYS A 16 9.17 10.34 -16.51
N ARG A 17 8.52 10.52 -17.68
CA ARG A 17 8.99 11.48 -18.69
C ARG A 17 8.98 12.94 -18.18
N GLN A 18 8.14 13.25 -17.21
CA GLN A 18 8.09 14.54 -16.51
C GLN A 18 9.04 14.62 -15.31
N ASN A 19 9.95 13.66 -15.15
CA ASN A 19 10.89 13.56 -14.01
C ASN A 19 10.20 13.52 -12.64
N LYS A 20 8.96 13.01 -12.56
CA LYS A 20 8.24 12.87 -11.29
C LYS A 20 8.71 11.63 -10.54
N ILE A 21 8.95 11.79 -9.25
CA ILE A 21 9.34 10.69 -8.35
C ILE A 21 8.09 9.92 -7.93
N ILE A 22 8.04 8.65 -8.29
CA ILE A 22 6.93 7.75 -8.00
C ILE A 22 7.27 6.90 -6.80
N VAL A 23 6.40 6.95 -5.79
CA VAL A 23 6.49 6.16 -4.56
C VAL A 23 5.37 5.13 -4.56
N PHE A 24 5.71 3.89 -4.25
CA PHE A 24 4.75 2.79 -4.14
C PHE A 24 4.71 2.25 -2.72
N THR A 25 3.53 1.94 -2.25
CA THR A 25 3.29 1.14 -1.05
C THR A 25 2.18 0.15 -1.30
N ASN A 26 2.08 -0.90 -0.49
CA ASN A 26 0.98 -1.86 -0.60
C ASN A 26 0.51 -2.34 0.76
N GLY A 27 -0.70 -2.85 0.79
CA GLY A 27 -1.28 -3.46 1.99
C GLY A 27 -2.74 -3.81 1.87
N CYS A 28 -3.26 -4.43 2.93
CA CYS A 28 -4.68 -4.75 3.04
C CYS A 28 -5.51 -3.51 3.38
N PHE A 29 -4.98 -2.61 4.19
CA PHE A 29 -5.64 -1.36 4.64
C PHE A 29 -7.09 -1.59 5.10
N ASP A 30 -7.30 -2.64 5.89
CA ASP A 30 -8.64 -3.12 6.25
C ASP A 30 -9.37 -2.12 7.16
N ILE A 31 -8.83 -1.85 8.34
CA ILE A 31 -9.29 -0.79 9.23
C ILE A 31 -8.18 0.24 9.34
N ILE A 32 -8.41 1.43 8.81
CA ILE A 32 -7.41 2.51 8.79
C ILE A 32 -7.15 2.98 10.23
N HIS A 33 -5.87 3.15 10.54
CA HIS A 33 -5.41 3.64 11.85
C HIS A 33 -4.17 4.53 11.69
N LYS A 34 -3.74 5.16 12.79
CA LYS A 34 -2.61 6.10 12.83
C LYS A 34 -1.33 5.54 12.17
N GLY A 35 -1.09 4.23 12.26
CA GLY A 35 0.05 3.59 11.61
C GLY A 35 0.00 3.69 10.08
N HIS A 36 -1.16 3.48 9.48
CA HIS A 36 -1.36 3.65 8.04
C HIS A 36 -1.17 5.11 7.62
N ILE A 37 -1.71 6.06 8.37
CA ILE A 37 -1.54 7.50 8.07
C ILE A 37 -0.07 7.90 8.14
N LYS A 38 0.68 7.41 9.15
CA LYS A 38 2.13 7.66 9.26
C LYS A 38 2.90 7.11 8.05
N LEU A 39 2.54 5.91 7.59
CA LEU A 39 3.11 5.28 6.40
C LEU A 39 2.86 6.12 5.14
N LEU A 40 1.60 6.47 4.89
CA LEU A 40 1.18 7.24 3.71
C LEU A 40 1.78 8.65 3.71
N LYS A 41 1.79 9.33 4.87
CA LYS A 41 2.44 10.63 5.03
C LYS A 41 3.95 10.54 4.72
N LYS A 42 4.62 9.48 5.20
CA LYS A 42 6.04 9.25 4.88
C LYS A 42 6.24 8.96 3.40
N ALA A 43 5.39 8.14 2.79
CA ALA A 43 5.44 7.89 1.35
C ALA A 43 5.34 9.21 0.56
N LYS A 44 4.35 10.06 0.88
CA LYS A 44 4.16 11.35 0.19
C LYS A 44 5.34 12.32 0.37
N SER A 45 6.04 12.27 1.50
CA SER A 45 7.24 13.10 1.74
C SER A 45 8.48 12.66 0.94
N LEU A 46 8.43 11.54 0.26
CA LEU A 46 9.57 10.97 -0.47
C LEU A 46 9.48 11.15 -1.99
N GLY A 47 8.34 11.61 -2.50
CA GLY A 47 8.18 11.83 -3.93
C GLY A 47 6.93 12.61 -4.28
N ASP A 48 6.73 12.78 -5.57
CA ASP A 48 5.64 13.59 -6.12
C ASP A 48 4.30 12.84 -6.11
N VAL A 49 4.34 11.54 -6.41
CA VAL A 49 3.15 10.70 -6.62
C VAL A 49 3.23 9.45 -5.79
N VAL A 50 2.15 9.17 -5.04
CA VAL A 50 2.00 7.96 -4.21
C VAL A 50 0.97 7.02 -4.84
N ILE A 51 1.42 5.82 -5.13
CA ILE A 51 0.60 4.71 -5.62
C ILE A 51 0.43 3.69 -4.49
N VAL A 52 -0.81 3.32 -4.22
CA VAL A 52 -1.15 2.26 -3.27
C VAL A 52 -1.61 1.02 -4.03
N GLY A 53 -0.87 -0.08 -3.88
CA GLY A 53 -1.33 -1.41 -4.24
C GLY A 53 -2.25 -1.93 -3.13
N LEU A 54 -3.53 -2.10 -3.42
CA LEU A 54 -4.53 -2.57 -2.47
C LEU A 54 -4.86 -4.04 -2.74
N ASN A 55 -4.64 -4.91 -1.75
CA ASN A 55 -5.00 -6.32 -1.84
C ASN A 55 -6.53 -6.47 -2.01
N THR A 56 -6.97 -7.28 -2.99
CA THR A 56 -8.37 -7.67 -3.12
C THR A 56 -8.85 -8.45 -1.90
N ASP A 57 -10.16 -8.59 -1.72
CA ASP A 57 -10.73 -9.39 -0.63
C ASP A 57 -10.27 -10.83 -0.69
N ALA A 58 -10.19 -11.40 -1.89
CA ALA A 58 -9.70 -12.76 -2.09
C ALA A 58 -8.23 -12.91 -1.65
N SER A 59 -7.37 -11.93 -1.96
CA SER A 59 -5.99 -11.90 -1.53
C SER A 59 -5.87 -11.76 -0.01
N VAL A 60 -6.66 -10.86 0.60
CA VAL A 60 -6.65 -10.66 2.06
C VAL A 60 -7.08 -11.92 2.80
N LYS A 61 -8.14 -12.62 2.33
CA LYS A 61 -8.58 -13.92 2.90
C LYS A 61 -7.45 -14.94 2.91
N LYS A 62 -6.68 -15.05 1.83
CA LYS A 62 -5.53 -15.96 1.75
C LYS A 62 -4.42 -15.59 2.73
N ILE A 63 -4.15 -14.29 2.95
CA ILE A 63 -3.04 -13.80 3.78
C ILE A 63 -3.41 -13.78 5.28
N LYS A 64 -4.66 -13.42 5.61
CA LYS A 64 -5.10 -13.11 6.99
C LYS A 64 -6.14 -14.08 7.55
N GLY A 65 -6.64 -15.00 6.73
CA GLY A 65 -7.68 -15.96 7.11
C GLY A 65 -9.09 -15.54 6.65
N LYS A 66 -10.00 -16.51 6.68
CA LYS A 66 -11.36 -16.39 6.11
C LYS A 66 -12.23 -15.27 6.71
N ASN A 67 -11.94 -14.85 7.94
CA ASN A 67 -12.68 -13.79 8.65
C ASN A 67 -12.16 -12.38 8.33
N ARG A 68 -11.28 -12.24 7.34
CA ARG A 68 -10.71 -10.98 6.89
C ARG A 68 -10.87 -10.83 5.38
N PRO A 69 -11.02 -9.63 4.84
CA PRO A 69 -11.05 -8.35 5.55
C PRO A 69 -12.39 -8.11 6.26
N VAL A 70 -12.46 -7.11 7.13
CA VAL A 70 -13.70 -6.61 7.76
C VAL A 70 -14.46 -5.75 6.77
N ASN A 71 -13.76 -4.84 6.10
CA ASN A 71 -14.32 -3.95 5.07
C ASN A 71 -14.05 -4.51 3.67
N SER A 72 -15.03 -4.38 2.77
CA SER A 72 -14.88 -4.77 1.37
C SER A 72 -13.75 -4.03 0.68
N GLU A 73 -13.21 -4.58 -0.41
CA GLU A 73 -12.15 -3.91 -1.17
C GLU A 73 -12.57 -2.55 -1.70
N LEU A 74 -13.86 -2.38 -2.05
CA LEU A 74 -14.40 -1.11 -2.52
C LEU A 74 -14.44 -0.07 -1.40
N ASP A 75 -14.95 -0.45 -0.21
CA ASP A 75 -14.98 0.45 0.95
C ASP A 75 -13.55 0.85 1.37
N ARG A 76 -12.63 -0.11 1.37
CA ARG A 76 -11.22 0.16 1.69
C ARG A 76 -10.57 1.12 0.69
N ALA A 77 -10.88 0.95 -0.59
CA ALA A 77 -10.39 1.83 -1.65
C ALA A 77 -10.95 3.25 -1.52
N GLU A 78 -12.25 3.39 -1.24
CA GLU A 78 -12.90 4.70 -1.07
C GLU A 78 -12.32 5.47 0.12
N VAL A 79 -12.12 4.80 1.26
CA VAL A 79 -11.47 5.40 2.43
C VAL A 79 -10.04 5.85 2.09
N LEU A 80 -9.27 5.03 1.37
CA LEU A 80 -7.91 5.38 0.94
C LEU A 80 -7.90 6.54 -0.05
N ASP A 81 -8.84 6.58 -0.99
CA ASP A 81 -8.95 7.64 -2.00
C ASP A 81 -9.22 9.02 -1.38
N SER A 82 -9.89 9.03 -0.23
CA SER A 82 -10.16 10.24 0.56
C SER A 82 -8.93 10.75 1.34
N ILE A 83 -7.84 9.98 1.40
CA ILE A 83 -6.64 10.37 2.13
C ILE A 83 -5.73 11.22 1.24
N ARG A 84 -5.52 12.48 1.61
CA ARG A 84 -4.72 13.46 0.85
C ARG A 84 -3.29 13.04 0.47
N PHE A 85 -2.78 11.96 1.03
CA PHE A 85 -1.44 11.44 0.74
C PHE A 85 -1.42 10.37 -0.34
N VAL A 86 -2.58 9.99 -0.89
CA VAL A 86 -2.76 8.95 -1.90
C VAL A 86 -3.17 9.58 -3.21
N ASP A 87 -2.42 9.32 -4.28
CA ASP A 87 -2.76 9.83 -5.61
C ASP A 87 -3.48 8.76 -6.45
N TYR A 88 -2.98 7.52 -6.42
CA TYR A 88 -3.58 6.41 -7.17
C TYR A 88 -3.68 5.15 -6.33
N ILE A 89 -4.74 4.39 -6.58
CA ILE A 89 -5.00 3.08 -5.97
C ILE A 89 -5.21 2.08 -7.11
N VAL A 90 -4.51 0.95 -7.01
CA VAL A 90 -4.66 -0.18 -7.94
C VAL A 90 -4.85 -1.46 -7.15
N PHE A 91 -5.85 -2.25 -7.52
CA PHE A 91 -6.08 -3.56 -6.91
C PHE A 91 -5.10 -4.60 -7.44
N PHE A 92 -4.74 -5.55 -6.58
CA PHE A 92 -4.01 -6.75 -6.97
C PHE A 92 -4.45 -7.96 -6.14
N ASN A 93 -4.44 -9.13 -6.78
CA ASN A 93 -4.94 -10.38 -6.18
C ASN A 93 -3.83 -11.34 -5.73
N GLU A 94 -2.60 -11.04 -6.07
CA GLU A 94 -1.43 -11.84 -5.70
C GLU A 94 -1.13 -11.71 -4.21
N LEU A 95 -0.43 -12.71 -3.65
CA LEU A 95 -0.02 -12.71 -2.23
C LEU A 95 1.04 -11.63 -1.94
N THR A 96 1.81 -11.27 -2.96
CA THR A 96 2.86 -10.24 -2.85
C THR A 96 2.70 -9.21 -3.98
N PRO A 97 3.16 -7.97 -3.81
CA PRO A 97 3.09 -6.94 -4.84
C PRO A 97 4.18 -7.05 -5.91
N TYR A 98 4.88 -8.18 -6.01
CA TYR A 98 6.03 -8.36 -6.91
C TYR A 98 5.69 -7.98 -8.36
N LYS A 99 4.60 -8.50 -8.90
CA LYS A 99 4.14 -8.23 -10.27
C LYS A 99 3.86 -6.74 -10.48
N LEU A 100 3.14 -6.10 -9.56
CA LEU A 100 2.89 -4.65 -9.64
C LEU A 100 4.19 -3.83 -9.64
N ILE A 101 5.12 -4.17 -8.75
CA ILE A 101 6.39 -3.45 -8.64
C ILE A 101 7.23 -3.62 -9.91
N THR A 102 7.29 -4.84 -10.46
CA THR A 102 8.04 -5.10 -11.70
C THR A 102 7.43 -4.44 -12.93
N GLU A 103 6.10 -4.34 -12.99
CA GLU A 103 5.41 -3.68 -14.10
C GLU A 103 5.45 -2.15 -14.00
N LEU A 104 5.25 -1.59 -12.81
CA LEU A 104 5.22 -0.14 -12.61
C LEU A 104 6.63 0.46 -12.48
N LYS A 105 7.60 -0.31 -11.96
CA LYS A 105 8.98 0.13 -11.69
C LYS A 105 9.01 1.49 -10.99
N PRO A 106 8.41 1.62 -9.78
CA PRO A 106 8.44 2.87 -9.05
C PRO A 106 9.87 3.23 -8.65
N HIS A 107 10.15 4.49 -8.33
CA HIS A 107 11.46 4.93 -7.87
C HIS A 107 11.71 4.49 -6.41
N ILE A 108 10.66 4.47 -5.61
CA ILE A 108 10.75 4.16 -4.18
C ILE A 108 9.62 3.21 -3.79
N VAL A 109 9.96 2.15 -3.06
CA VAL A 109 8.98 1.31 -2.34
C VAL A 109 9.06 1.62 -0.86
N VAL A 110 7.90 1.91 -0.25
CA VAL A 110 7.77 2.18 1.18
C VAL A 110 6.97 1.06 1.84
N LYS A 111 7.46 0.49 2.93
CA LYS A 111 6.77 -0.56 3.69
C LYS A 111 6.78 -0.25 5.18
N GLY A 112 5.62 -0.39 5.80
CA GLY A 112 5.49 -0.34 7.27
C GLY A 112 5.76 -1.70 7.87
N GLY A 113 6.51 -1.75 8.97
CA GLY A 113 6.75 -3.01 9.68
C GLY A 113 8.16 -3.11 10.24
N ASP A 114 8.39 -4.22 10.96
CA ASP A 114 9.70 -4.57 11.55
C ASP A 114 10.52 -5.50 10.64
N TYR A 115 10.30 -5.41 9.34
CA TYR A 115 11.06 -6.14 8.33
C TYR A 115 12.48 -5.60 8.21
N LYS A 116 13.44 -6.46 7.92
CA LYS A 116 14.72 -6.02 7.35
C LYS A 116 14.46 -5.47 5.95
N LYS A 117 15.21 -4.43 5.53
CA LYS A 117 15.00 -3.83 4.19
C LYS A 117 15.08 -4.86 3.06
N LYS A 118 15.98 -5.85 3.18
CA LYS A 118 16.17 -6.94 2.21
C LYS A 118 14.94 -7.87 2.07
N GLU A 119 14.07 -7.90 3.07
CA GLU A 119 12.85 -8.73 3.08
C GLU A 119 11.65 -8.02 2.45
N ILE A 120 11.78 -6.72 2.17
CA ILE A 120 10.72 -5.94 1.55
C ILE A 120 10.72 -6.24 0.05
N VAL A 121 9.56 -6.66 -0.48
CA VAL A 121 9.38 -6.83 -1.92
C VAL A 121 9.68 -5.49 -2.61
N GLY A 122 10.56 -5.51 -3.58
CA GLY A 122 11.12 -4.31 -4.21
C GLY A 122 12.63 -4.15 -3.98
N TRP A 123 13.19 -4.80 -2.95
CA TRP A 123 14.65 -4.82 -2.77
C TRP A 123 15.33 -5.48 -3.99
N GLY A 124 16.31 -4.78 -4.56
CA GLY A 124 16.98 -5.23 -5.79
C GLY A 124 16.17 -5.03 -7.08
N ILE A 125 14.93 -4.56 -7.00
CA ILE A 125 14.07 -4.29 -8.17
C ILE A 125 13.93 -2.78 -8.42
N VAL A 126 13.83 -2.00 -7.35
CA VAL A 126 13.67 -0.54 -7.43
C VAL A 126 14.88 0.18 -6.87
N PRO A 127 15.14 1.43 -7.27
CA PRO A 127 16.31 2.19 -6.81
C PRO A 127 16.36 2.36 -5.28
N LYS A 128 15.21 2.46 -4.60
CA LYS A 128 15.17 2.74 -3.17
C LYS A 128 14.03 2.01 -2.46
N VAL A 129 14.35 1.38 -1.33
CA VAL A 129 13.37 0.79 -0.42
C VAL A 129 13.46 1.49 0.94
N VAL A 130 12.32 1.92 1.48
CA VAL A 130 12.23 2.64 2.75
C VAL A 130 11.31 1.88 3.71
N ARG A 131 11.81 1.62 4.90
CA ARG A 131 11.03 1.04 6.00
C ARG A 131 10.52 2.15 6.92
N VAL A 132 9.24 2.08 7.25
CA VAL A 132 8.60 2.93 8.26
C VAL A 132 8.35 2.10 9.52
N LYS A 133 8.91 2.50 10.65
CA LYS A 133 8.70 1.82 11.93
C LYS A 133 7.22 1.80 12.31
N LEU A 134 6.75 0.66 12.81
CA LEU A 134 5.40 0.51 13.34
C LEU A 134 5.15 1.49 14.50
N VAL A 135 3.91 1.92 14.63
CA VAL A 135 3.44 2.62 15.83
C VAL A 135 3.00 1.56 16.83
N LYS A 136 3.70 1.46 17.97
CA LYS A 136 3.40 0.48 19.03
C LYS A 136 1.90 0.48 19.39
N GLY A 137 1.31 -0.72 19.52
CA GLY A 137 -0.10 -0.90 19.88
C GLY A 137 -1.12 -0.51 18.79
N ARG A 138 -0.68 -0.08 17.61
CA ARG A 138 -1.56 0.36 16.53
C ARG A 138 -1.48 -0.62 15.35
N SER A 139 -2.35 -1.63 15.37
CA SER A 139 -2.57 -2.55 14.24
C SER A 139 -4.06 -2.86 14.12
N THR A 140 -4.51 -3.22 12.93
CA THR A 140 -5.90 -3.66 12.71
C THR A 140 -6.26 -4.84 13.62
N THR A 141 -5.36 -5.80 13.81
CA THR A 141 -5.58 -6.93 14.70
C THR A 141 -5.80 -6.50 16.15
N ASN A 142 -5.01 -5.55 16.65
CA ASN A 142 -5.19 -5.03 17.99
C ASN A 142 -6.49 -4.23 18.16
N LEU A 143 -6.91 -3.50 17.12
CA LEU A 143 -8.20 -2.81 17.13
C LEU A 143 -9.36 -3.79 17.19
N ILE A 144 -9.34 -4.84 16.37
CA ILE A 144 -10.38 -5.88 16.38
C ILE A 144 -10.45 -6.56 17.76
N ARG A 145 -9.31 -6.97 18.33
CA ARG A 145 -9.26 -7.56 19.68
C ARG A 145 -9.82 -6.62 20.75
N LYS A 146 -9.57 -5.32 20.64
CA LYS A 146 -10.10 -4.33 21.58
C LYS A 146 -11.61 -4.20 21.46
N ILE A 147 -12.15 -4.16 20.25
CA ILE A 147 -13.60 -4.09 19.99
C ILE A 147 -14.31 -5.35 20.50
N GLN A 148 -13.71 -6.53 20.31
CA GLN A 148 -14.28 -7.80 20.82
C GLN A 148 -14.34 -7.92 22.34
N LYS A 149 -13.67 -7.02 23.07
CA LYS A 149 -13.67 -6.98 24.54
C LYS A 149 -14.63 -5.92 25.12
N LEU A 150 -15.32 -5.15 24.27
CA LEU A 150 -16.36 -4.20 24.66
C LEU A 150 -17.70 -4.90 24.82
#